data_092559f638cb01c0b57537169c041eea
#
_entry.id   092559f638cb01c0b57537169c041eea
#
_cell.length_a   1.000
_cell.length_b   1.000
_cell.length_c   1.000
_cell.angle_alpha   90.00
_cell.angle_beta   90.00
_cell.angle_gamma   90.00
#
_symmetry.space_group_name_H-M   'P 1'
#
loop_
_entity.id
_entity.type
_entity.pdbx_description
1 polymer ?
#
loop_
_entity_poly.entity_id
_entity_poly.type
_entity_poly.pdbx_seq_one_letter_code
_entity_poly.pdbx_strand_id
1 'polypeptide(L)'
;MFWQNLKRLWRHPRFRRILGVRIFTQAADGTLQVGMASYVLLSPEQQPDAWSIAMVLAITLLPFCLLGPFVSLVLDRWSRQRILVGTDGLRCLIALMLGVLVWNGARDKASHIALLILLLVAMSMNRFLLTALTAGLEHTIDKREYLTASSIMPIIGPLGLMLGAVIATAVRLIAGRHMPVHHADTIIFVISATLFAFSVGLGMRFDRWELGPTHVDRSERASDVLRSTLEGFRHCAKLPTVRTGLTFIGVQRVLFGVYSVAMI
;
A
#
# COMPACT_ATOMS: atom_id res chain seq x y z
N MET A 1 -27.49 0.32 -13.77
CA MET A 1 -27.39 1.04 -12.49
C MET A 1 -25.94 1.40 -12.12
N PHE A 2 -24.98 0.47 -12.06
CA PHE A 2 -23.56 0.72 -11.73
C PHE A 2 -22.90 1.79 -12.66
N TRP A 3 -23.01 1.62 -13.98
CA TRP A 3 -22.43 2.55 -14.96
C TRP A 3 -23.02 3.96 -14.91
N GLN A 4 -24.29 4.12 -14.57
CA GLN A 4 -24.93 5.42 -14.41
C GLN A 4 -24.40 6.14 -13.17
N ASN A 5 -24.24 5.41 -12.07
CA ASN A 5 -23.66 5.94 -10.84
C ASN A 5 -22.19 6.33 -11.02
N LEU A 6 -21.41 5.51 -11.75
CA LEU A 6 -20.02 5.80 -12.07
C LEU A 6 -19.90 7.07 -12.93
N LYS A 7 -20.76 7.24 -13.97
CA LYS A 7 -20.80 8.45 -14.79
C LYS A 7 -21.12 9.69 -13.95
N ARG A 8 -21.96 9.55 -12.94
CA ARG A 8 -22.35 10.65 -12.07
C ARG A 8 -21.17 11.06 -11.17
N LEU A 9 -20.51 10.10 -10.53
CA LEU A 9 -19.30 10.32 -9.73
C LEU A 9 -18.15 10.91 -10.55
N TRP A 10 -18.05 10.53 -11.83
CA TRP A 10 -17.00 11.02 -12.73
C TRP A 10 -17.14 12.53 -13.03
N ARG A 11 -18.29 13.15 -12.77
CA ARG A 11 -18.50 14.60 -12.91
C ARG A 11 -17.75 15.40 -11.86
N HIS A 12 -17.46 14.80 -10.70
CA HIS A 12 -16.73 15.47 -9.62
C HIS A 12 -15.21 15.44 -9.88
N PRO A 13 -14.56 16.60 -10.16
CA PRO A 13 -13.13 16.64 -10.49
C PRO A 13 -12.24 16.16 -9.32
N ARG A 14 -12.66 16.43 -8.08
CA ARG A 14 -11.98 15.95 -6.87
C ARG A 14 -12.01 14.43 -6.77
N PHE A 15 -13.15 13.81 -7.04
CA PHE A 15 -13.29 12.35 -7.06
C PHE A 15 -12.39 11.70 -8.12
N ARG A 16 -12.32 12.28 -9.33
CA ARG A 16 -11.40 11.78 -10.38
C ARG A 16 -9.94 11.83 -9.96
N ARG A 17 -9.53 12.90 -9.25
CA ARG A 17 -8.15 13.04 -8.75
C ARG A 17 -7.85 12.00 -7.68
N ILE A 18 -8.73 11.79 -6.69
CA ILE A 18 -8.52 10.79 -5.62
C ILE A 18 -8.51 9.38 -6.18
N LEU A 19 -9.37 9.10 -7.17
CA LEU A 19 -9.39 7.84 -7.90
C LEU A 19 -8.09 7.61 -8.67
N GLY A 20 -7.58 8.65 -9.36
CA GLY A 20 -6.30 8.62 -10.05
C GLY A 20 -5.14 8.32 -9.09
N VAL A 21 -5.06 9.03 -7.96
CA VAL A 21 -4.07 8.72 -6.90
C VAL A 21 -4.18 7.26 -6.49
N ARG A 22 -5.39 6.75 -6.25
CA ARG A 22 -5.62 5.36 -5.86
C ARG A 22 -5.12 4.36 -6.90
N ILE A 23 -5.39 4.61 -8.19
CA ILE A 23 -4.97 3.73 -9.29
C ILE A 23 -3.44 3.74 -9.42
N PHE A 24 -2.84 4.93 -9.51
CA PHE A 24 -1.39 5.05 -9.72
C PHE A 24 -0.59 4.49 -8.54
N THR A 25 -0.98 4.79 -7.30
CA THR A 25 -0.28 4.25 -6.13
C THR A 25 -0.42 2.72 -6.03
N GLN A 26 -1.60 2.16 -6.33
CA GLN A 26 -1.79 0.72 -6.30
C GLN A 26 -1.11 0.01 -7.47
N ALA A 27 -1.06 0.64 -8.65
CA ALA A 27 -0.27 0.11 -9.76
C ALA A 27 1.24 0.14 -9.43
N ALA A 28 1.72 1.21 -8.82
CA ALA A 28 3.10 1.29 -8.33
C ALA A 28 3.41 0.19 -7.30
N ASP A 29 2.45 -0.10 -6.39
CA ASP A 29 2.57 -1.21 -5.43
C ASP A 29 2.65 -2.56 -6.11
N GLY A 30 1.79 -2.79 -7.11
CA GLY A 30 1.80 -4.03 -7.89
C GLY A 30 3.13 -4.24 -8.61
N THR A 31 3.68 -3.19 -9.25
CA THR A 31 5.01 -3.25 -9.88
C THR A 31 6.11 -3.49 -8.86
N LEU A 32 6.08 -2.81 -7.72
CA LEU A 32 7.07 -2.93 -6.64
C LEU A 32 7.09 -4.37 -6.06
N GLN A 33 5.91 -4.92 -5.76
CA GLN A 33 5.78 -6.25 -5.17
C GLN A 33 6.24 -7.34 -6.15
N VAL A 34 5.85 -7.25 -7.42
CA VAL A 34 6.30 -8.21 -8.44
C VAL A 34 7.80 -8.06 -8.71
N GLY A 35 8.34 -6.83 -8.75
CA GLY A 35 9.78 -6.61 -8.88
C GLY A 35 10.58 -7.24 -7.74
N MET A 36 10.12 -7.09 -6.51
CA MET A 36 10.75 -7.74 -5.35
C MET A 36 10.61 -9.25 -5.37
N ALA A 37 9.41 -9.77 -5.68
CA ALA A 37 9.19 -11.21 -5.82
C ALA A 37 10.08 -11.80 -6.92
N SER A 38 10.18 -11.12 -8.07
CA SER A 38 11.05 -11.50 -9.16
C SER A 38 12.51 -11.57 -8.73
N TYR A 39 12.99 -10.52 -8.06
CA TYR A 39 14.38 -10.44 -7.60
C TYR A 39 14.71 -11.48 -6.52
N VAL A 40 13.83 -11.65 -5.52
CA VAL A 40 14.10 -12.55 -4.38
C VAL A 40 13.82 -14.02 -4.72
N LEU A 41 12.76 -14.32 -5.47
CA LEU A 41 12.29 -15.69 -5.68
C LEU A 41 12.74 -16.30 -7.01
N LEU A 42 12.92 -15.45 -8.06
CA LEU A 42 13.17 -15.94 -9.42
C LEU A 42 14.60 -15.64 -9.92
N SER A 43 15.47 -15.02 -9.10
CA SER A 43 16.87 -14.84 -9.46
C SER A 43 17.64 -16.14 -9.32
N PRO A 44 18.26 -16.65 -10.39
CA PRO A 44 19.02 -17.93 -10.34
C PRO A 44 20.22 -17.90 -9.39
N GLU A 45 20.66 -16.68 -9.04
CA GLU A 45 21.82 -16.43 -8.19
C GLU A 45 21.50 -16.54 -6.67
N GLN A 46 20.20 -16.49 -6.32
CA GLN A 46 19.72 -16.62 -4.96
C GLN A 46 18.80 -17.84 -4.89
N GLN A 47 19.30 -18.94 -4.37
CA GLN A 47 18.42 -20.09 -4.07
C GLN A 47 17.41 -19.64 -2.99
N PRO A 48 16.10 -19.60 -3.28
CA PRO A 48 15.11 -19.15 -2.29
C PRO A 48 15.07 -20.18 -1.15
N ASP A 49 15.61 -19.78 0.00
CA ASP A 49 15.41 -20.49 1.25
C ASP A 49 13.98 -20.21 1.75
N ALA A 50 13.33 -21.21 2.34
CA ALA A 50 12.01 -21.09 2.95
C ALA A 50 11.95 -19.91 3.95
N TRP A 51 13.07 -19.60 4.61
CA TRP A 51 13.19 -18.44 5.50
C TRP A 51 13.08 -17.10 4.75
N SER A 52 13.72 -16.97 3.59
CA SER A 52 13.63 -15.75 2.76
C SER A 52 12.21 -15.50 2.27
N ILE A 53 11.49 -16.54 1.86
CA ILE A 53 10.08 -16.46 1.46
C ILE A 53 9.21 -16.02 2.64
N ALA A 54 9.38 -16.65 3.81
CA ALA A 54 8.65 -16.31 5.02
C ALA A 54 8.91 -14.86 5.45
N MET A 55 10.15 -14.36 5.33
CA MET A 55 10.51 -12.97 5.63
C MET A 55 9.83 -11.97 4.70
N VAL A 56 9.79 -12.22 3.39
CA VAL A 56 9.10 -11.34 2.43
C VAL A 56 7.61 -11.28 2.75
N LEU A 57 6.97 -12.40 3.05
CA LEU A 57 5.56 -12.44 3.45
C LEU A 57 5.34 -11.74 4.79
N ALA A 58 6.19 -11.98 5.78
CA ALA A 58 6.12 -11.29 7.07
C ALA A 58 6.25 -9.78 6.91
N ILE A 59 7.21 -9.29 6.13
CA ILE A 59 7.42 -7.87 5.85
C ILE A 59 6.20 -7.24 5.16
N THR A 60 5.56 -7.98 4.27
CA THR A 60 4.35 -7.50 3.59
C THR A 60 3.16 -7.39 4.54
N LEU A 61 3.02 -8.32 5.50
CA LEU A 61 1.87 -8.39 6.40
C LEU A 61 2.06 -7.65 7.73
N LEU A 62 3.30 -7.57 8.23
CA LEU A 62 3.63 -7.00 9.55
C LEU A 62 3.16 -5.55 9.74
N PRO A 63 3.29 -4.62 8.75
CA PRO A 63 2.82 -3.26 8.90
C PRO A 63 1.32 -3.14 9.13
N PHE A 64 0.56 -4.11 8.62
CA PHE A 64 -0.90 -4.14 8.82
C PHE A 64 -1.30 -4.33 10.28
N CYS A 65 -0.53 -5.12 11.01
CA CYS A 65 -0.80 -5.41 12.41
C CYS A 65 -0.28 -4.31 13.36
N LEU A 66 0.94 -3.81 13.08
CA LEU A 66 1.63 -2.91 14.00
C LEU A 66 1.19 -1.45 13.87
N LEU A 67 1.00 -0.97 12.64
CA LEU A 67 0.75 0.46 12.40
C LEU A 67 -0.72 0.85 12.48
N GLY A 68 -1.65 -0.12 12.41
CA GLY A 68 -3.09 0.14 12.39
C GLY A 68 -3.55 1.17 13.45
N PRO A 69 -3.26 0.98 14.74
CA PRO A 69 -3.70 1.90 15.79
C PRO A 69 -3.07 3.31 15.72
N PHE A 70 -1.85 3.43 15.17
CA PHE A 70 -1.12 4.70 15.13
C PHE A 70 -1.46 5.56 13.90
N VAL A 71 -2.09 4.98 12.89
CA VAL A 71 -2.45 5.69 11.67
C VAL A 71 -3.44 6.81 11.95
N SER A 72 -4.44 6.59 12.81
CA SER A 72 -5.44 7.60 13.19
C SER A 72 -4.77 8.84 13.78
N LEU A 73 -3.81 8.66 14.69
CA LEU A 73 -3.11 9.76 15.36
C LEU A 73 -2.41 10.71 14.36
N VAL A 74 -1.86 10.17 13.30
CA VAL A 74 -1.21 10.97 12.24
C VAL A 74 -2.25 11.65 11.36
N LEU A 75 -3.34 10.92 11.00
CA LEU A 75 -4.40 11.44 10.14
C LEU A 75 -5.18 12.60 10.76
N ASP A 76 -5.35 12.61 12.09
CA ASP A 76 -6.09 13.65 12.79
C ASP A 76 -5.27 14.93 13.00
N ARG A 77 -3.95 14.84 12.89
CA ARG A 77 -3.02 15.97 13.07
C ARG A 77 -2.53 16.58 11.76
N TRP A 78 -2.39 15.78 10.71
CA TRP A 78 -1.78 16.22 9.47
C TRP A 78 -2.85 16.34 8.39
N SER A 79 -2.66 17.32 7.48
CA SER A 79 -3.53 17.40 6.30
C SER A 79 -3.37 16.12 5.47
N ARG A 80 -4.47 15.51 5.09
CA ARG A 80 -4.49 14.28 4.32
C ARG A 80 -3.76 14.43 2.98
N GLN A 81 -3.82 15.63 2.38
CA GLN A 81 -3.04 15.96 1.18
C GLN A 81 -1.54 15.80 1.42
N ARG A 82 -0.99 16.29 2.55
CA ARG A 82 0.43 16.10 2.88
C ARG A 82 0.79 14.64 3.10
N ILE A 83 -0.10 13.87 3.70
CA ILE A 83 0.10 12.42 3.88
C ILE A 83 0.17 11.75 2.51
N LEU A 84 -0.74 12.05 1.57
CA LEU A 84 -0.71 11.48 0.22
C LEU A 84 0.60 11.78 -0.51
N VAL A 85 0.97 13.07 -0.56
CA VAL A 85 2.17 13.51 -1.27
C VAL A 85 3.45 13.01 -0.58
N GLY A 86 3.51 13.07 0.74
CA GLY A 86 4.69 12.68 1.51
C GLY A 86 4.92 11.16 1.49
N THR A 87 3.87 10.36 1.62
CA THR A 87 3.99 8.90 1.59
C THR A 87 4.40 8.40 0.21
N ASP A 88 3.73 8.85 -0.86
CA ASP A 88 4.09 8.42 -2.21
C ASP A 88 5.41 9.03 -2.68
N GLY A 89 5.75 10.25 -2.23
CA GLY A 89 7.06 10.84 -2.47
C GLY A 89 8.20 10.02 -1.85
N LEU A 90 8.04 9.62 -0.59
CA LEU A 90 9.02 8.74 0.08
C LEU A 90 9.09 7.36 -0.61
N ARG A 91 7.97 6.79 -1.02
CA ARG A 91 7.92 5.50 -1.73
C ARG A 91 8.53 5.57 -3.13
N CYS A 92 8.39 6.70 -3.82
CA CYS A 92 9.10 6.98 -5.07
C CYS A 92 10.62 6.93 -4.86
N LEU A 93 11.13 7.60 -3.83
CA LEU A 93 12.57 7.56 -3.49
C LEU A 93 13.02 6.15 -3.12
N ILE A 94 12.24 5.43 -2.33
CA ILE A 94 12.53 4.03 -1.96
C ILE A 94 12.59 3.16 -3.21
N ALA A 95 11.65 3.28 -4.14
CA ALA A 95 11.65 2.52 -5.38
C ALA A 95 12.90 2.78 -6.23
N LEU A 96 13.34 4.04 -6.31
CA LEU A 96 14.61 4.38 -6.98
C LEU A 96 15.82 3.77 -6.26
N MET A 97 15.87 3.83 -4.92
CA MET A 97 16.95 3.21 -4.13
C MET A 97 16.99 1.70 -4.33
N LEU A 98 15.82 1.03 -4.34
CA LEU A 98 15.72 -0.39 -4.65
C LEU A 98 16.24 -0.69 -6.07
N GLY A 99 15.89 0.13 -7.06
CA GLY A 99 16.40 0.02 -8.41
C GLY A 99 17.92 0.10 -8.48
N VAL A 100 18.54 1.06 -7.78
CA VAL A 100 20.00 1.22 -7.72
C VAL A 100 20.67 0.03 -7.03
N LEU A 101 20.12 -0.46 -5.93
CA LEU A 101 20.66 -1.63 -5.23
C LEU A 101 20.62 -2.88 -6.11
N VAL A 102 19.51 -3.10 -6.80
CA VAL A 102 19.33 -4.25 -7.71
C VAL A 102 20.26 -4.12 -8.94
N TRP A 103 20.42 -2.92 -9.49
CA TRP A 103 21.36 -2.66 -10.59
C TRP A 103 22.79 -3.07 -10.23
N ASN A 104 23.23 -2.76 -9.03
CA ASN A 104 24.56 -3.12 -8.51
C ASN A 104 24.69 -4.61 -8.13
N GLY A 105 23.64 -5.40 -8.30
CA GLY A 105 23.62 -6.84 -8.09
C GLY A 105 23.40 -7.28 -6.64
N ALA A 106 23.34 -6.36 -5.66
CA ALA A 106 23.05 -6.58 -4.22
C ALA A 106 23.48 -7.97 -3.67
N ARG A 107 24.77 -8.34 -3.89
CA ARG A 107 25.29 -9.70 -3.61
C ARG A 107 25.66 -9.93 -2.14
N ASP A 108 25.88 -8.87 -1.39
CA ASP A 108 26.28 -8.93 0.01
C ASP A 108 25.06 -8.94 0.95
N LYS A 109 25.24 -9.55 2.14
CA LYS A 109 24.19 -9.64 3.15
C LYS A 109 23.63 -8.26 3.56
N ALA A 110 24.48 -7.23 3.58
CA ALA A 110 24.04 -5.88 3.97
C ALA A 110 23.08 -5.30 2.94
N SER A 111 23.34 -5.43 1.64
CA SER A 111 22.43 -4.99 0.57
C SER A 111 21.12 -5.76 0.60
N HIS A 112 21.13 -7.05 0.89
CA HIS A 112 19.90 -7.84 1.01
C HIS A 112 19.04 -7.39 2.20
N ILE A 113 19.65 -7.14 3.35
CA ILE A 113 18.94 -6.57 4.52
C ILE A 113 18.39 -5.18 4.20
N ALA A 114 19.16 -4.34 3.50
CA ALA A 114 18.70 -3.01 3.08
C ALA A 114 17.47 -3.08 2.17
N LEU A 115 17.45 -4.02 1.20
CA LEU A 115 16.27 -4.26 0.35
C LEU A 115 15.02 -4.60 1.18
N LEU A 116 15.14 -5.51 2.14
CA LEU A 116 14.03 -5.92 3.00
C LEU A 116 13.54 -4.77 3.89
N ILE A 117 14.45 -3.97 4.45
CA ILE A 117 14.09 -2.80 5.27
C ILE A 117 13.38 -1.74 4.41
N LEU A 118 13.90 -1.43 3.22
CA LEU A 118 13.28 -0.47 2.31
C LEU A 118 11.89 -0.92 1.89
N LEU A 119 11.71 -2.20 1.60
CA LEU A 119 10.41 -2.78 1.29
C LEU A 119 9.45 -2.66 2.48
N LEU A 120 9.91 -2.99 3.69
CA LEU A 120 9.11 -2.86 4.91
C LEU A 120 8.63 -1.42 5.11
N VAL A 121 9.52 -0.44 4.94
CA VAL A 121 9.16 0.99 5.04
C VAL A 121 8.14 1.37 3.97
N ALA A 122 8.34 0.97 2.72
CA ALA A 122 7.41 1.25 1.62
C ALA A 122 6.01 0.67 1.89
N MET A 123 5.92 -0.58 2.35
CA MET A 123 4.65 -1.22 2.71
C MET A 123 4.00 -0.57 3.92
N SER A 124 4.80 -0.12 4.90
CA SER A 124 4.32 0.62 6.06
C SER A 124 3.68 1.96 5.66
N MET A 125 4.32 2.70 4.75
CA MET A 125 3.80 3.98 4.25
C MET A 125 2.48 3.81 3.49
N ASN A 126 2.29 2.69 2.79
CA ASN A 126 1.04 2.40 2.10
C ASN A 126 -0.19 2.44 3.02
N ARG A 127 -0.04 2.04 4.28
CA ARG A 127 -1.14 2.08 5.25
C ARG A 127 -1.64 3.48 5.53
N PHE A 128 -0.73 4.42 5.76
CA PHE A 128 -1.11 5.81 5.98
C PHE A 128 -1.83 6.38 4.76
N LEU A 129 -1.33 6.10 3.57
CA LEU A 129 -1.93 6.55 2.32
C LEU A 129 -3.34 6.00 2.13
N LEU A 130 -3.54 4.69 2.27
CA LEU A 130 -4.85 4.05 2.07
C LEU A 130 -5.91 4.58 3.04
N THR A 131 -5.52 4.79 4.31
CA THR A 131 -6.41 5.35 5.32
C THR A 131 -6.72 6.82 5.02
N ALA A 132 -5.71 7.61 4.60
CA ALA A 132 -5.90 9.00 4.21
C ALA A 132 -6.82 9.15 2.99
N LEU A 133 -6.69 8.27 1.97
CA LEU A 133 -7.57 8.24 0.80
C LEU A 133 -9.02 7.92 1.18
N THR A 134 -9.22 6.93 2.05
CA THR A 134 -10.55 6.52 2.49
C THR A 134 -11.22 7.64 3.31
N ALA A 135 -10.47 8.24 4.24
CA ALA A 135 -10.97 9.34 5.05
C ALA A 135 -11.16 10.63 4.23
N GLY A 136 -10.34 10.88 3.21
CA GLY A 136 -10.47 12.02 2.30
C GLY A 136 -11.67 11.94 1.35
N LEU A 137 -12.20 10.74 1.11
CA LEU A 137 -13.26 10.50 0.14
C LEU A 137 -14.54 11.31 0.43
N GLU A 138 -14.92 11.42 1.70
CA GLU A 138 -16.12 12.16 2.11
C GLU A 138 -16.06 13.67 1.79
N HIS A 139 -14.86 14.24 1.60
CA HIS A 139 -14.65 15.65 1.24
C HIS A 139 -14.65 15.88 -0.28
N THR A 140 -14.72 14.81 -1.08
CA THR A 140 -14.61 14.89 -2.55
C THR A 140 -15.93 14.75 -3.29
N ILE A 141 -16.99 14.33 -2.58
CA ILE A 141 -18.30 14.00 -3.13
C ILE A 141 -19.42 14.41 -2.18
N ASP A 142 -20.66 14.48 -2.71
CA ASP A 142 -21.84 14.74 -1.90
C ASP A 142 -22.17 13.56 -0.98
N LYS A 143 -22.74 13.85 0.21
CA LYS A 143 -23.13 12.85 1.20
C LYS A 143 -24.04 11.75 0.63
N ARG A 144 -24.91 12.10 -0.34
CA ARG A 144 -25.82 11.14 -0.98
C ARG A 144 -25.11 10.12 -1.88
N GLU A 145 -23.94 10.48 -2.40
CA GLU A 145 -23.15 9.64 -3.31
C GLU A 145 -22.03 8.89 -2.60
N TYR A 146 -21.79 9.21 -1.31
CA TYR A 146 -20.70 8.62 -0.52
C TYR A 146 -20.76 7.10 -0.45
N LEU A 147 -21.96 6.52 -0.27
CA LEU A 147 -22.12 5.06 -0.21
C LEU A 147 -21.68 4.38 -1.51
N THR A 148 -22.02 4.97 -2.65
CA THR A 148 -21.62 4.46 -3.96
C THR A 148 -20.13 4.60 -4.19
N ALA A 149 -19.54 5.74 -3.85
CA ALA A 149 -18.10 5.96 -4.01
C ALA A 149 -17.27 5.06 -3.07
N SER A 150 -17.72 4.89 -1.82
CA SER A 150 -17.05 4.01 -0.85
C SER A 150 -17.10 2.53 -1.24
N SER A 151 -18.13 2.09 -1.99
CA SER A 151 -18.19 0.72 -2.53
C SER A 151 -17.28 0.50 -3.75
N ILE A 152 -16.95 1.56 -4.49
CA ILE A 152 -16.06 1.49 -5.67
C ILE A 152 -14.58 1.46 -5.25
N MET A 153 -14.21 2.20 -4.21
CA MET A 153 -12.81 2.30 -3.76
C MET A 153 -12.13 0.95 -3.46
N PRO A 154 -12.77 -0.02 -2.77
CA PRO A 154 -12.19 -1.34 -2.53
C PRO A 154 -11.96 -2.16 -3.81
N ILE A 155 -12.73 -1.92 -4.87
CA ILE A 155 -12.62 -2.62 -6.14
C ILE A 155 -11.45 -2.05 -6.97
N ILE A 156 -11.31 -0.74 -7.00
CA ILE A 156 -10.27 -0.04 -7.77
C ILE A 156 -8.87 -0.35 -7.25
N GLY A 157 -8.70 -0.51 -5.94
CA GLY A 157 -7.39 -0.85 -5.36
C GLY A 157 -6.78 -2.12 -5.95
N PRO A 158 -7.41 -3.29 -5.83
CA PRO A 158 -6.93 -4.53 -6.42
C PRO A 158 -6.76 -4.47 -7.94
N LEU A 159 -7.65 -3.77 -8.67
CA LEU A 159 -7.51 -3.59 -10.12
C LEU A 159 -6.24 -2.78 -10.47
N GLY A 160 -5.93 -1.73 -9.72
CA GLY A 160 -4.68 -0.99 -9.86
C GLY A 160 -3.46 -1.88 -9.59
N LEU A 161 -3.49 -2.65 -8.51
CA LEU A 161 -2.42 -3.58 -8.14
C LEU A 161 -2.19 -4.64 -9.23
N MET A 162 -3.28 -5.23 -9.76
CA MET A 162 -3.20 -6.19 -10.87
C MET A 162 -2.61 -5.56 -12.13
N LEU A 163 -3.00 -4.32 -12.46
CA LEU A 163 -2.43 -3.59 -13.60
C LEU A 163 -0.92 -3.43 -13.43
N GLY A 164 -0.45 -3.02 -12.26
CA GLY A 164 0.97 -2.93 -11.95
C GLY A 164 1.70 -4.27 -12.06
N ALA A 165 1.10 -5.34 -11.54
CA ALA A 165 1.65 -6.69 -11.63
C ALA A 165 1.78 -7.16 -13.09
N VAL A 166 0.78 -6.90 -13.94
CA VAL A 166 0.82 -7.21 -15.36
C VAL A 166 1.94 -6.42 -16.08
N ILE A 167 2.06 -5.12 -15.79
CA ILE A 167 3.15 -4.29 -16.33
C ILE A 167 4.51 -4.85 -15.94
N ALA A 168 4.73 -5.15 -14.65
CA ALA A 168 6.00 -5.70 -14.17
C ALA A 168 6.33 -7.05 -14.82
N THR A 169 5.36 -7.95 -14.89
CA THR A 169 5.53 -9.27 -15.54
C THR A 169 5.85 -9.12 -17.02
N ALA A 170 5.16 -8.24 -17.74
CA ALA A 170 5.42 -7.97 -19.16
C ALA A 170 6.85 -7.43 -19.36
N VAL A 171 7.28 -6.47 -18.54
CA VAL A 171 8.65 -5.93 -18.57
C VAL A 171 9.67 -7.04 -18.31
N ARG A 172 9.43 -7.89 -17.30
CA ARG A 172 10.31 -9.01 -16.99
C ARG A 172 10.46 -9.98 -18.16
N LEU A 173 9.35 -10.35 -18.80
CA LEU A 173 9.35 -11.30 -19.92
C LEU A 173 10.00 -10.72 -21.18
N ILE A 174 9.81 -9.43 -21.46
CA ILE A 174 10.34 -8.78 -22.65
C ILE A 174 11.81 -8.39 -22.44
N ALA A 175 12.11 -7.62 -21.38
CA ALA A 175 13.46 -7.13 -21.13
C ALA A 175 14.42 -8.24 -20.70
N GLY A 176 13.96 -9.24 -19.94
CA GLY A 176 14.77 -10.38 -19.52
C GLY A 176 15.25 -11.28 -20.66
N ARG A 177 14.69 -11.14 -21.88
CA ARG A 177 15.19 -11.82 -23.09
C ARG A 177 16.41 -11.15 -23.71
N HIS A 178 16.59 -9.86 -23.46
CA HIS A 178 17.59 -9.03 -24.15
C HIS A 178 18.69 -8.52 -23.22
N MET A 179 18.51 -8.61 -21.91
CA MET A 179 19.46 -8.10 -20.91
C MET A 179 19.50 -9.01 -19.67
N PRO A 180 20.56 -8.88 -18.85
CA PRO A 180 20.64 -9.58 -17.58
C PRO A 180 19.42 -9.33 -16.68
N VAL A 181 19.00 -10.35 -15.96
CA VAL A 181 17.79 -10.38 -15.17
C VAL A 181 17.69 -9.21 -14.17
N HIS A 182 18.78 -8.91 -13.47
CA HIS A 182 18.82 -7.78 -12.51
C HIS A 182 18.62 -6.40 -13.18
N HIS A 183 19.04 -6.23 -14.43
CA HIS A 183 18.76 -5.00 -15.18
C HIS A 183 17.28 -4.89 -15.55
N ALA A 184 16.65 -6.01 -15.94
CA ALA A 184 15.21 -6.04 -16.20
C ALA A 184 14.41 -5.71 -14.93
N ASP A 185 14.81 -6.24 -13.76
CA ASP A 185 14.19 -5.92 -12.48
C ASP A 185 14.37 -4.46 -12.09
N THR A 186 15.53 -3.87 -12.40
CA THR A 186 15.75 -2.43 -12.18
C THR A 186 14.74 -1.57 -12.96
N ILE A 187 14.42 -1.92 -14.21
CA ILE A 187 13.42 -1.22 -15.02
C ILE A 187 12.06 -1.25 -14.32
N ILE A 188 11.69 -2.37 -13.69
CA ILE A 188 10.44 -2.51 -12.94
C ILE A 188 10.39 -1.52 -11.77
N PHE A 189 11.49 -1.35 -11.02
CA PHE A 189 11.56 -0.37 -9.93
C PHE A 189 11.49 1.06 -10.43
N VAL A 190 12.10 1.38 -11.58
CA VAL A 190 11.99 2.71 -12.20
C VAL A 190 10.55 3.01 -12.64
N ILE A 191 9.85 2.01 -13.21
CA ILE A 191 8.42 2.14 -13.56
C ILE A 191 7.58 2.37 -12.29
N SER A 192 7.84 1.61 -11.22
CA SER A 192 7.17 1.81 -9.93
C SER A 192 7.38 3.24 -9.41
N ALA A 193 8.62 3.73 -9.43
CA ALA A 193 8.94 5.10 -9.02
C ALA A 193 8.21 6.15 -9.87
N THR A 194 8.12 5.93 -11.18
CA THR A 194 7.41 6.82 -12.11
C THR A 194 5.91 6.86 -11.79
N LEU A 195 5.30 5.71 -11.51
CA LEU A 195 3.89 5.62 -11.12
C LEU A 195 3.63 6.33 -9.78
N PHE A 196 4.53 6.18 -8.79
CA PHE A 196 4.46 6.96 -7.55
C PHE A 196 4.59 8.46 -7.81
N ALA A 197 5.50 8.89 -8.69
CA ALA A 197 5.65 10.29 -9.06
C ALA A 197 4.38 10.86 -9.72
N PHE A 198 3.69 10.09 -10.56
CA PHE A 198 2.38 10.49 -11.11
C PHE A 198 1.33 10.63 -10.00
N SER A 199 1.31 9.72 -9.02
CA SER A 199 0.42 9.83 -7.87
C SER A 199 0.70 11.08 -7.05
N VAL A 200 1.97 11.40 -6.80
CA VAL A 200 2.41 12.65 -6.15
C VAL A 200 1.92 13.87 -6.92
N GLY A 201 2.11 13.89 -8.24
CA GLY A 201 1.66 14.99 -9.10
C GLY A 201 0.14 15.22 -9.05
N LEU A 202 -0.65 14.15 -8.96
CA LEU A 202 -2.09 14.25 -8.75
C LEU A 202 -2.43 14.72 -7.32
N GLY A 203 -1.72 14.22 -6.31
CA GLY A 203 -1.87 14.61 -4.92
C GLY A 203 -1.57 16.08 -4.66
N MET A 204 -0.58 16.64 -5.36
CA MET A 204 -0.23 18.07 -5.29
C MET A 204 -1.30 19.00 -5.88
N ARG A 205 -2.21 18.48 -6.70
CA ARG A 205 -3.35 19.26 -7.26
C ARG A 205 -4.50 19.50 -6.29
N PHE A 206 -4.44 18.88 -5.10
CA PHE A 206 -5.36 19.18 -4.00
C PHE A 206 -4.82 20.32 -3.16
N ASP A 207 -5.72 21.20 -2.71
CA ASP A 207 -5.38 22.19 -1.71
C ASP A 207 -5.08 21.51 -0.37
N ARG A 208 -4.23 22.14 0.43
CA ARG A 208 -3.67 21.55 1.66
C ARG A 208 -4.71 20.96 2.61
N TRP A 209 -5.88 21.59 2.73
CA TRP A 209 -6.95 21.20 3.65
C TRP A 209 -8.21 20.69 2.93
N GLU A 210 -8.15 20.55 1.61
CA GLU A 210 -9.29 20.15 0.79
C GLU A 210 -9.83 18.75 1.13
N LEU A 211 -8.94 17.86 1.58
CA LEU A 211 -9.27 16.49 1.99
C LEU A 211 -9.49 16.32 3.49
N GLY A 212 -9.46 17.43 4.25
CA GLY A 212 -9.55 17.45 5.72
C GLY A 212 -8.19 17.21 6.41
N PRO A 213 -8.21 17.03 7.74
CA PRO A 213 -9.37 17.05 8.64
C PRO A 213 -9.96 18.46 8.83
N THR A 214 -11.28 18.52 9.03
CA THR A 214 -11.98 19.79 9.24
C THR A 214 -11.67 20.42 10.61
N HIS A 215 -11.39 19.56 11.59
CA HIS A 215 -10.93 19.94 12.94
C HIS A 215 -9.64 19.18 13.26
N VAL A 216 -8.60 19.90 13.63
CA VAL A 216 -7.33 19.31 14.07
C VAL A 216 -7.40 19.10 15.56
N ASP A 217 -7.64 17.89 16.01
CA ASP A 217 -7.54 17.54 17.41
C ASP A 217 -6.08 17.24 17.78
N ARG A 218 -5.48 18.15 18.58
CA ARG A 218 -4.10 18.05 19.06
C ARG A 218 -3.99 17.47 20.47
N SER A 219 -5.12 17.14 21.09
CA SER A 219 -5.16 16.78 22.50
C SER A 219 -4.75 15.33 22.78
N GLU A 220 -5.00 14.40 21.85
CA GLU A 220 -4.68 12.98 22.06
C GLU A 220 -3.18 12.70 22.00
N ARG A 221 -2.67 12.02 23.03
CA ARG A 221 -1.29 11.54 23.08
C ARG A 221 -1.21 10.09 22.57
N ALA A 222 -0.03 9.66 22.12
CA ALA A 222 0.18 8.27 21.69
C ALA A 222 -0.14 7.25 22.82
N SER A 223 0.06 7.63 24.08
CA SER A 223 -0.33 6.85 25.27
C SER A 223 -1.85 6.63 25.35
N ASP A 224 -2.63 7.64 24.96
CA ASP A 224 -4.10 7.60 25.04
C ASP A 224 -4.67 6.67 23.96
N VAL A 225 -4.04 6.68 22.76
CA VAL A 225 -4.37 5.75 21.65
C VAL A 225 -4.06 4.30 22.05
N LEU A 226 -2.92 4.04 22.67
CA LEU A 226 -2.58 2.69 23.15
C LEU A 226 -3.58 2.23 24.22
N ARG A 227 -3.92 3.11 25.16
CA ARG A 227 -4.87 2.83 26.22
C ARG A 227 -6.28 2.56 25.67
N SER A 228 -6.78 3.41 24.78
CA SER A 228 -8.08 3.24 24.14
C SER A 228 -8.13 1.99 23.25
N THR A 229 -7.04 1.66 22.56
CA THR A 229 -6.91 0.40 21.80
C THR A 229 -6.99 -0.82 22.72
N LEU A 230 -6.29 -0.79 23.86
CA LEU A 230 -6.32 -1.89 24.84
C LEU A 230 -7.71 -2.03 25.50
N GLU A 231 -8.35 -0.90 25.82
CA GLU A 231 -9.72 -0.86 26.34
C GLU A 231 -10.72 -1.41 25.30
N GLY A 232 -10.56 -1.03 24.02
CA GLY A 232 -11.32 -1.58 22.89
C GLY A 232 -11.15 -3.08 22.75
N PHE A 233 -9.92 -3.59 22.85
CA PHE A 233 -9.65 -5.03 22.85
C PHE A 233 -10.34 -5.76 24.00
N ARG A 234 -10.26 -5.20 25.23
CA ARG A 234 -10.94 -5.75 26.39
C ARG A 234 -12.47 -5.74 26.22
N HIS A 235 -13.00 -4.68 25.62
CA HIS A 235 -14.44 -4.59 25.34
C HIS A 235 -14.88 -5.65 24.33
N CYS A 236 -14.15 -5.80 23.21
CA CYS A 236 -14.43 -6.83 22.20
C CYS A 236 -14.33 -8.26 22.77
N ALA A 237 -13.39 -8.51 23.68
CA ALA A 237 -13.23 -9.80 24.31
C ALA A 237 -14.41 -10.17 25.24
N LYS A 238 -15.10 -9.16 25.82
CA LYS A 238 -16.29 -9.36 26.67
C LYS A 238 -17.55 -9.69 25.87
N LEU A 239 -17.62 -9.32 24.59
CA LEU A 239 -18.77 -9.57 23.72
C LEU A 239 -18.60 -10.89 22.97
N PRO A 240 -19.37 -11.95 23.29
CA PRO A 240 -19.16 -13.27 22.71
C PRO A 240 -19.29 -13.29 21.19
N THR A 241 -20.27 -12.58 20.63
CA THR A 241 -20.48 -12.48 19.18
C THR A 241 -19.29 -11.82 18.46
N VAL A 242 -18.75 -10.74 19.01
CA VAL A 242 -17.60 -10.03 18.44
C VAL A 242 -16.32 -10.87 18.55
N ARG A 243 -16.13 -11.52 19.72
CA ARG A 243 -15.00 -12.43 19.93
C ARG A 243 -15.00 -13.57 18.93
N THR A 244 -16.15 -14.25 18.73
CA THR A 244 -16.27 -15.34 17.76
C THR A 244 -16.00 -14.86 16.34
N GLY A 245 -16.54 -13.70 15.92
CA GLY A 245 -16.26 -13.12 14.60
C GLY A 245 -14.79 -12.78 14.39
N LEU A 246 -14.14 -12.15 15.36
CA LEU A 246 -12.71 -11.83 15.30
C LEU A 246 -11.83 -13.08 15.27
N THR A 247 -12.16 -14.09 16.07
CA THR A 247 -11.46 -15.39 16.08
C THR A 247 -11.57 -16.08 14.73
N PHE A 248 -12.77 -16.10 14.13
CA PHE A 248 -13.00 -16.69 12.81
C PHE A 248 -12.16 -15.99 11.72
N ILE A 249 -12.17 -14.63 11.70
CA ILE A 249 -11.36 -13.86 10.78
C ILE A 249 -9.86 -14.13 11.01
N GLY A 250 -9.42 -14.21 12.27
CA GLY A 250 -8.04 -14.52 12.62
C GLY A 250 -7.60 -15.89 12.11
N VAL A 251 -8.40 -16.92 12.37
CA VAL A 251 -8.14 -18.29 11.87
C VAL A 251 -8.09 -18.33 10.35
N GLN A 252 -9.04 -17.68 9.66
CA GLN A 252 -9.04 -17.60 8.20
C GLN A 252 -7.76 -16.95 7.67
N ARG A 253 -7.26 -15.89 8.31
CA ARG A 253 -6.01 -15.22 7.89
C ARG A 253 -4.78 -16.08 8.11
N VAL A 254 -4.71 -16.80 9.22
CA VAL A 254 -3.63 -17.76 9.49
C VAL A 254 -3.64 -18.88 8.45
N LEU A 255 -4.81 -19.50 8.20
CA LEU A 255 -4.94 -20.53 7.17
C LEU A 255 -4.55 -20.04 5.78
N PHE A 256 -4.97 -18.83 5.42
CA PHE A 256 -4.56 -18.21 4.16
C PHE A 256 -3.04 -18.02 4.07
N GLY A 257 -2.40 -17.59 5.16
CA GLY A 257 -0.93 -17.48 5.23
C GLY A 257 -0.23 -18.82 5.06
N VAL A 258 -0.66 -19.84 5.79
CA VAL A 258 -0.12 -21.21 5.68
C VAL A 258 -0.30 -21.76 4.26
N TYR A 259 -1.51 -21.61 3.69
CA TYR A 259 -1.78 -22.04 2.32
C TYR A 259 -0.90 -21.32 1.29
N SER A 260 -0.70 -19.99 1.45
CA SER A 260 0.16 -19.22 0.56
C SER A 260 1.62 -19.68 0.58
N VAL A 261 2.14 -20.07 1.75
CA VAL A 261 3.50 -20.62 1.87
C VAL A 261 3.58 -22.04 1.29
N ALA A 262 2.54 -22.86 1.47
CA ALA A 262 2.52 -24.23 0.98
C ALA A 262 2.40 -24.34 -0.56
N MET A 263 1.93 -23.28 -1.23
CA MET A 263 1.77 -23.23 -2.69
C MET A 263 3.02 -22.73 -3.42
N ILE A 264 4.03 -22.23 -2.70
CA ILE A 264 5.31 -21.76 -3.25
C ILE A 264 6.37 -22.85 -3.08
#